data_07f5cb5e51cb44b8c00d6f7328d4a5aa
#
_entry.id   07f5cb5e51cb44b8c00d6f7328d4a5aa
#
_cell.length_a   1.000
_cell.length_b   1.000
_cell.length_c   1.000
_cell.angle_alpha   90.00
_cell.angle_beta   90.00
_cell.angle_gamma   90.00
#
_symmetry.space_group_name_H-M   'P 1'
#
loop_
_entity.id
_entity.type
_entity.pdbx_description
1 polymer ?
#
loop_
_entity_poly.entity_id
_entity_poly.type
_entity_poly.pdbx_seq_one_letter_code
_entity_poly.pdbx_strand_id
1 'polypeptide(L)'
;MQTLDYHMNRTSQRIILVLMIIPWVWLFGRALVGSETFVYRDAAHYYYPLIQWTTDHFRVGEIPLWNAHENLGAPLAADPTASLFYPGKFLFFLPVSFVFAYKLYIALHSLLALATSYKLARHWKANEVGAAIAAVSFTFGGYVAFQYCNVIYLISAAWLPLALLFGDRLLHERKCKWCILLAMCFAMMVLGGDPQAAYHTGLLLGTMALPKLFWRRNSPDPSEEIVGQIRPIQSLCWLGLASALGLAMSAANVLPALQWAKHTDRHAFDNPRSIYEIPVVMQR
;
A
#
# COMPACT_ATOMS: atom_id res chain seq x y z
N MET A 1 -10.67 17.27 31.29
CA MET A 1 -9.50 16.42 31.46
C MET A 1 -8.33 17.10 30.73
N GLN A 2 -7.52 17.86 31.47
CA GLN A 2 -6.39 18.62 30.91
C GLN A 2 -5.35 17.62 30.41
N THR A 3 -5.16 17.56 29.10
CA THR A 3 -4.02 16.86 28.52
C THR A 3 -2.77 17.65 28.89
N LEU A 4 -1.97 17.11 29.79
CA LEU A 4 -0.61 17.56 30.03
C LEU A 4 0.16 17.38 28.72
N ASP A 5 0.27 18.45 27.93
CA ASP A 5 1.20 18.51 26.78
C ASP A 5 2.62 18.51 27.38
N TYR A 6 3.08 17.32 27.72
CA TYR A 6 4.46 17.09 28.10
C TYR A 6 5.32 17.25 26.85
N HIS A 7 5.78 18.47 26.61
CA HIS A 7 6.77 18.71 25.55
C HIS A 7 8.06 17.96 25.90
N MET A 8 8.15 16.75 25.40
CA MET A 8 9.37 15.97 25.50
C MET A 8 10.54 16.74 24.90
N ASN A 9 11.68 16.73 25.59
CA ASN A 9 12.88 17.36 25.10
C ASN A 9 13.37 16.65 23.82
N ARG A 10 14.10 17.37 22.96
CA ARG A 10 14.61 16.85 21.68
C ARG A 10 15.46 15.58 21.83
N THR A 11 16.14 15.42 22.95
CA THR A 11 16.96 14.26 23.27
C THR A 11 16.09 13.02 23.46
N SER A 12 15.01 13.13 24.24
CA SER A 12 14.07 12.03 24.45
C SER A 12 13.38 11.59 23.14
N GLN A 13 13.02 12.54 22.28
CA GLN A 13 12.45 12.25 20.95
C GLN A 13 13.44 11.44 20.09
N ARG A 14 14.72 11.84 20.07
CA ARG A 14 15.78 11.11 19.33
C ARG A 14 15.98 9.69 19.88
N ILE A 15 15.95 9.53 21.19
CA ILE A 15 16.08 8.22 21.83
C ILE A 15 14.93 7.30 21.38
N ILE A 16 13.68 7.77 21.37
CA ILE A 16 12.53 6.99 20.92
C ILE A 16 12.66 6.59 19.45
N LEU A 17 13.07 7.51 18.58
CA LEU A 17 13.28 7.20 17.16
C LEU A 17 14.39 6.15 16.99
N VAL A 18 15.46 6.22 17.76
CA VAL A 18 16.53 5.21 17.76
C VAL A 18 15.98 3.87 18.23
N LEU A 19 15.25 3.83 19.35
CA LEU A 19 14.64 2.60 19.86
C LEU A 19 13.66 1.97 18.88
N MET A 20 12.93 2.79 18.15
CA MET A 20 11.99 2.32 17.10
C MET A 20 12.71 1.66 15.94
N ILE A 21 13.92 2.14 15.56
CA ILE A 21 14.68 1.60 14.44
C ILE A 21 15.46 0.32 14.79
N ILE A 22 15.73 0.05 16.06
CA ILE A 22 16.51 -1.12 16.51
C ILE A 22 15.92 -2.44 15.99
N PRO A 23 14.61 -2.74 16.12
CA PRO A 23 14.03 -3.98 15.59
C PRO A 23 14.21 -4.10 14.08
N TRP A 24 14.13 -2.99 13.34
CA TRP A 24 14.36 -2.97 11.92
C TRP A 24 15.81 -3.29 11.56
N VAL A 25 16.78 -2.66 12.23
CA VAL A 25 18.21 -2.94 12.03
C VAL A 25 18.53 -4.38 12.42
N TRP A 26 17.97 -4.88 13.50
CA TRP A 26 18.21 -6.25 13.95
C TRP A 26 17.68 -7.28 12.94
N LEU A 27 16.49 -7.09 12.38
CA LEU A 27 15.86 -8.04 11.45
C LEU A 27 16.44 -7.91 10.04
N PHE A 28 16.46 -6.70 9.48
CA PHE A 28 16.85 -6.48 8.09
C PHE A 28 18.35 -6.24 7.92
N GLY A 29 19.04 -5.68 8.92
CA GLY A 29 20.48 -5.46 8.88
C GLY A 29 21.27 -6.75 8.69
N ARG A 30 20.89 -7.82 9.39
CA ARG A 30 21.49 -9.15 9.21
C ARG A 30 21.32 -9.68 7.79
N ALA A 31 20.10 -9.54 7.25
CA ALA A 31 19.83 -9.96 5.87
C ALA A 31 20.61 -9.11 4.85
N LEU A 32 20.73 -7.79 5.06
CA LEU A 32 21.44 -6.89 4.15
C LEU A 32 22.95 -7.16 4.10
N VAL A 33 23.58 -7.47 5.27
CA VAL A 33 25.04 -7.70 5.37
C VAL A 33 25.39 -9.18 5.13
N GLY A 34 24.50 -10.11 5.50
CA GLY A 34 24.73 -11.54 5.42
C GLY A 34 24.44 -12.16 4.05
N SER A 35 24.69 -13.45 3.94
CA SER A 35 24.36 -14.27 2.76
C SER A 35 22.89 -14.68 2.67
N GLU A 36 22.11 -14.52 3.76
CA GLU A 36 20.69 -14.86 3.81
C GLU A 36 19.87 -13.99 2.86
N THR A 37 18.81 -14.56 2.26
CA THR A 37 17.89 -13.80 1.39
C THR A 37 16.44 -14.14 1.68
N PHE A 38 15.51 -13.27 1.25
CA PHE A 38 14.07 -13.41 1.48
C PHE A 38 13.41 -14.27 0.39
N VAL A 39 13.75 -15.58 0.38
CA VAL A 39 13.26 -16.54 -0.62
C VAL A 39 12.46 -17.66 0.04
N TYR A 40 11.28 -17.31 0.57
CA TYR A 40 10.36 -18.25 1.17
C TYR A 40 8.99 -18.19 0.47
N ARG A 41 8.38 -19.35 0.18
CA ARG A 41 7.07 -19.47 -0.50
C ARG A 41 7.06 -18.70 -1.83
N ASP A 42 6.07 -17.83 -2.04
CA ASP A 42 5.85 -17.10 -3.28
C ASP A 42 7.01 -16.15 -3.62
N ALA A 43 7.76 -15.68 -2.62
CA ALA A 43 8.99 -14.93 -2.87
C ALA A 43 10.01 -15.74 -3.67
N ALA A 44 10.18 -17.04 -3.35
CA ALA A 44 11.12 -17.91 -4.05
C ALA A 44 10.61 -18.38 -5.41
N HIS A 45 9.33 -18.75 -5.47
CA HIS A 45 8.77 -19.45 -6.62
C HIS A 45 8.19 -18.50 -7.68
N TYR A 46 7.80 -17.30 -7.28
CA TYR A 46 7.12 -16.35 -8.17
C TYR A 46 7.82 -14.99 -8.24
N TYR A 47 7.86 -14.24 -7.12
CA TYR A 47 8.27 -12.82 -7.18
C TYR A 47 9.74 -12.63 -7.51
N TYR A 48 10.65 -13.36 -6.89
CA TYR A 48 12.09 -13.23 -7.12
C TYR A 48 12.46 -13.51 -8.58
N PRO A 49 12.11 -14.68 -9.17
CA PRO A 49 12.44 -14.98 -10.57
C PRO A 49 11.73 -14.04 -11.55
N LEU A 50 10.47 -13.68 -11.30
CA LEU A 50 9.71 -12.77 -12.17
C LEU A 50 10.32 -11.36 -12.18
N ILE A 51 10.68 -10.83 -11.01
CA ILE A 51 11.30 -9.50 -10.92
C ILE A 51 12.68 -9.52 -11.60
N GLN A 52 13.46 -10.58 -11.42
CA GLN A 52 14.74 -10.73 -12.08
C GLN A 52 14.58 -10.75 -13.60
N TRP A 53 13.71 -11.61 -14.10
CA TRP A 53 13.44 -11.76 -15.53
C TRP A 53 12.93 -10.44 -16.15
N THR A 54 12.00 -9.76 -15.53
CA THR A 54 11.51 -8.46 -16.02
C THR A 54 12.60 -7.39 -15.99
N THR A 55 13.44 -7.37 -14.95
CA THR A 55 14.55 -6.42 -14.84
C THR A 55 15.58 -6.62 -15.96
N ASP A 56 15.88 -7.87 -16.30
CA ASP A 56 16.86 -8.19 -17.35
C ASP A 56 16.34 -7.75 -18.74
N HIS A 57 15.05 -7.89 -19.03
CA HIS A 57 14.43 -7.35 -20.25
C HIS A 57 14.50 -5.82 -20.29
N PHE A 58 14.13 -5.15 -19.22
CA PHE A 58 14.24 -3.69 -19.15
C PHE A 58 15.68 -3.18 -19.33
N ARG A 59 16.69 -3.93 -18.86
CA ARG A 59 18.11 -3.56 -19.03
C ARG A 59 18.58 -3.57 -20.48
N VAL A 60 17.95 -4.39 -21.32
CA VAL A 60 18.23 -4.42 -22.76
C VAL A 60 17.26 -3.53 -23.57
N GLY A 61 16.44 -2.72 -22.90
CA GLY A 61 15.50 -1.79 -23.51
C GLY A 61 14.18 -2.42 -23.96
N GLU A 62 13.90 -3.64 -23.56
CA GLU A 62 12.65 -4.34 -23.88
C GLU A 62 11.66 -4.19 -22.74
N ILE A 63 10.39 -3.87 -23.06
CA ILE A 63 9.29 -3.89 -22.10
C ILE A 63 8.63 -5.27 -22.16
N PRO A 64 8.75 -6.10 -21.11
CA PRO A 64 8.23 -7.47 -21.13
C PRO A 64 6.71 -7.49 -20.91
N LEU A 65 5.93 -7.23 -21.95
CA LEU A 65 4.46 -7.18 -21.86
C LEU A 65 3.83 -8.59 -21.83
N TRP A 66 4.55 -9.61 -22.30
CA TRP A 66 4.12 -11.00 -22.39
C TRP A 66 5.16 -11.94 -21.78
N ASN A 67 4.73 -12.82 -20.88
CA ASN A 67 5.57 -13.89 -20.34
C ASN A 67 5.24 -15.22 -21.02
N ALA A 68 6.12 -15.72 -21.90
CA ALA A 68 5.92 -16.98 -22.61
C ALA A 68 6.20 -18.23 -21.73
N HIS A 69 6.81 -18.05 -20.55
CA HIS A 69 7.26 -19.15 -19.69
C HIS A 69 6.23 -19.54 -18.62
N GLU A 70 5.13 -18.81 -18.50
CA GLU A 70 4.11 -19.05 -17.50
C GLU A 70 2.78 -19.40 -18.16
N ASN A 71 2.15 -20.51 -17.74
CA ASN A 71 0.81 -20.92 -18.18
C ASN A 71 0.61 -20.94 -19.71
N LEU A 72 1.61 -21.38 -20.49
CA LEU A 72 1.64 -21.33 -21.96
C LEU A 72 1.63 -19.92 -22.56
N GLY A 73 1.94 -18.93 -21.76
CA GLY A 73 1.97 -17.52 -22.09
C GLY A 73 0.92 -16.69 -21.36
N ALA A 74 1.37 -15.66 -20.66
CA ALA A 74 0.51 -14.75 -19.91
C ALA A 74 0.84 -13.28 -20.19
N PRO A 75 -0.18 -12.39 -20.31
CA PRO A 75 0.03 -10.96 -20.52
C PRO A 75 0.47 -10.30 -19.21
N LEU A 76 1.76 -10.04 -19.08
CA LEU A 76 2.35 -9.51 -17.86
C LEU A 76 1.86 -8.11 -17.51
N ALA A 77 1.62 -7.27 -18.51
CA ALA A 77 1.06 -5.95 -18.31
C ALA A 77 -0.38 -5.98 -17.74
N ALA A 78 -1.10 -7.09 -17.97
CA ALA A 78 -2.46 -7.30 -17.48
C ALA A 78 -2.51 -8.00 -16.12
N ASP A 79 -1.38 -8.51 -15.64
CA ASP A 79 -1.27 -9.13 -14.31
C ASP A 79 -0.88 -8.07 -13.27
N PRO A 80 -1.80 -7.67 -12.37
CA PRO A 80 -1.47 -6.73 -11.31
C PRO A 80 -0.33 -7.23 -10.43
N THR A 81 -0.27 -8.55 -10.17
CA THR A 81 0.72 -9.14 -9.25
C THR A 81 2.15 -9.06 -9.78
N ALA A 82 2.31 -8.96 -11.10
CA ALA A 82 3.61 -8.70 -11.71
C ALA A 82 4.18 -7.33 -11.35
N SER A 83 3.34 -6.39 -10.91
CA SER A 83 3.71 -5.01 -10.52
C SER A 83 4.71 -4.36 -11.50
N LEU A 84 4.49 -4.58 -12.82
CA LEU A 84 5.46 -4.28 -13.88
C LEU A 84 5.91 -2.81 -13.88
N PHE A 85 4.96 -1.90 -13.67
CA PHE A 85 5.17 -0.45 -13.73
C PHE A 85 5.34 0.22 -12.36
N TYR A 86 5.55 -0.56 -11.30
CA TYR A 86 5.74 0.00 -9.96
C TYR A 86 7.06 0.76 -9.85
N PRO A 87 7.06 2.07 -9.50
CA PRO A 87 8.28 2.87 -9.48
C PRO A 87 9.35 2.36 -8.50
N GLY A 88 8.96 1.68 -7.41
CA GLY A 88 9.91 1.10 -6.47
C GLY A 88 10.86 0.08 -7.11
N LYS A 89 10.53 -0.47 -8.28
CA LYS A 89 11.39 -1.38 -9.03
C LYS A 89 12.63 -0.70 -9.64
N PHE A 90 12.70 0.63 -9.66
CA PHE A 90 13.95 1.33 -10.03
C PHE A 90 15.14 0.93 -9.16
N LEU A 91 14.92 0.40 -7.96
CA LEU A 91 15.98 -0.16 -7.12
C LEU A 91 16.77 -1.29 -7.80
N PHE A 92 16.15 -2.05 -8.69
CA PHE A 92 16.79 -3.15 -9.40
C PHE A 92 17.74 -2.70 -10.54
N PHE A 93 17.75 -1.41 -10.87
CA PHE A 93 18.69 -0.82 -11.82
C PHE A 93 19.93 -0.23 -11.15
N LEU A 94 20.03 -0.28 -9.83
CA LEU A 94 21.23 0.11 -9.12
C LEU A 94 22.41 -0.78 -9.51
N PRO A 95 23.65 -0.26 -9.49
CA PRO A 95 24.86 -1.02 -9.83
C PRO A 95 25.29 -1.96 -8.67
N VAL A 96 24.38 -2.82 -8.24
CA VAL A 96 24.57 -3.81 -7.17
C VAL A 96 24.04 -5.17 -7.64
N SER A 97 24.38 -6.24 -6.91
CA SER A 97 23.85 -7.56 -7.25
C SER A 97 22.33 -7.58 -7.13
N PHE A 98 21.64 -8.36 -7.98
CA PHE A 98 20.18 -8.49 -7.92
C PHE A 98 19.70 -8.98 -6.55
N VAL A 99 20.42 -9.92 -5.93
CA VAL A 99 20.14 -10.41 -4.58
C VAL A 99 20.12 -9.27 -3.57
N PHE A 100 21.13 -8.39 -3.62
CA PHE A 100 21.19 -7.24 -2.71
C PHE A 100 20.08 -6.23 -2.99
N ALA A 101 19.79 -5.93 -4.25
CA ALA A 101 18.68 -5.05 -4.64
C ALA A 101 17.34 -5.60 -4.15
N TYR A 102 17.11 -6.91 -4.22
CA TYR A 102 15.91 -7.55 -3.72
C TYR A 102 15.77 -7.44 -2.19
N LYS A 103 16.85 -7.69 -1.46
CA LYS A 103 16.89 -7.48 0.00
C LYS A 103 16.57 -6.02 0.36
N LEU A 104 17.22 -5.09 -0.35
CA LEU A 104 17.04 -3.66 -0.15
C LEU A 104 15.58 -3.25 -0.46
N TYR A 105 14.98 -3.80 -1.50
CA TYR A 105 13.59 -3.56 -1.87
C TYR A 105 12.63 -3.92 -0.73
N ILE A 106 12.78 -5.11 -0.15
CA ILE A 106 11.96 -5.56 1.00
C ILE A 106 12.24 -4.69 2.23
N ALA A 107 13.50 -4.46 2.55
CA ALA A 107 13.89 -3.67 3.72
C ALA A 107 13.38 -2.23 3.65
N LEU A 108 13.44 -1.57 2.49
CA LEU A 108 12.95 -0.20 2.31
C LEU A 108 11.43 -0.10 2.41
N HIS A 109 10.67 -1.09 1.91
CA HIS A 109 9.20 -1.09 2.09
C HIS A 109 8.83 -1.32 3.54
N SER A 110 9.55 -2.17 4.27
CA SER A 110 9.35 -2.32 5.72
C SER A 110 9.70 -1.01 6.48
N LEU A 111 10.77 -0.33 6.09
CA LEU A 111 11.14 0.97 6.67
C LEU A 111 10.09 2.04 6.35
N LEU A 112 9.55 2.04 5.14
CA LEU A 112 8.45 2.91 4.74
C LEU A 112 7.21 2.65 5.61
N ALA A 113 6.83 1.38 5.81
CA ALA A 113 5.73 1.00 6.70
C ALA A 113 5.94 1.56 8.13
N LEU A 114 7.14 1.42 8.68
CA LEU A 114 7.51 1.93 10.00
C LEU A 114 7.36 3.45 10.08
N ALA A 115 7.94 4.16 9.11
CA ALA A 115 7.93 5.62 9.08
C ALA A 115 6.52 6.20 8.85
N THR A 116 5.74 5.58 7.96
CA THR A 116 4.38 6.06 7.63
C THR A 116 3.40 5.80 8.76
N SER A 117 3.49 4.65 9.45
CA SER A 117 2.68 4.32 10.62
C SER A 117 2.97 5.26 11.78
N TYR A 118 4.25 5.57 12.03
CA TYR A 118 4.63 6.56 13.04
C TYR A 118 4.01 7.93 12.73
N LYS A 119 4.14 8.40 11.48
CA LYS A 119 3.55 9.69 11.06
C LYS A 119 2.03 9.71 11.19
N LEU A 120 1.35 8.62 10.85
CA LEU A 120 -0.10 8.49 11.01
C LEU A 120 -0.52 8.56 12.47
N ALA A 121 0.15 7.80 13.35
CA ALA A 121 -0.12 7.81 14.78
C ALA A 121 0.12 9.21 15.41
N ARG A 122 1.18 9.90 15.01
CA ARG A 122 1.44 11.30 15.41
C ARG A 122 0.36 12.26 14.89
N HIS A 123 -0.11 12.06 13.67
CA HIS A 123 -1.22 12.83 13.10
C HIS A 123 -2.50 12.66 13.93
N TRP A 124 -2.78 11.46 14.40
CA TRP A 124 -3.90 11.16 15.30
C TRP A 124 -3.60 11.48 16.78
N LYS A 125 -2.61 12.36 17.01
CA LYS A 125 -2.27 12.92 18.32
C LYS A 125 -1.76 11.90 19.35
N ALA A 126 -1.30 10.72 18.93
CA ALA A 126 -0.54 9.87 19.81
C ALA A 126 0.75 10.59 20.26
N ASN A 127 1.16 10.44 21.52
CA ASN A 127 2.46 10.94 21.96
C ASN A 127 3.62 10.17 21.29
N GLU A 128 4.86 10.60 21.46
CA GLU A 128 6.03 10.00 20.78
C GLU A 128 6.15 8.51 21.07
N VAL A 129 5.96 8.10 22.33
CA VAL A 129 6.05 6.68 22.74
C VAL A 129 4.92 5.87 22.12
N GLY A 130 3.68 6.35 22.21
CA GLY A 130 2.52 5.67 21.62
C GLY A 130 2.64 5.53 20.11
N ALA A 131 3.17 6.57 19.42
CA ALA A 131 3.40 6.51 17.97
C ALA A 131 4.49 5.51 17.60
N ALA A 132 5.57 5.43 18.39
CA ALA A 132 6.64 4.46 18.19
C ALA A 132 6.12 3.02 18.40
N ILE A 133 5.36 2.79 19.47
CA ILE A 133 4.74 1.48 19.75
C ILE A 133 3.80 1.10 18.60
N ALA A 134 2.93 2.02 18.15
CA ALA A 134 2.02 1.76 17.04
C ALA A 134 2.77 1.39 15.75
N ALA A 135 3.84 2.13 15.43
CA ALA A 135 4.65 1.89 14.24
C ALA A 135 5.38 0.53 14.29
N VAL A 136 5.98 0.20 15.42
CA VAL A 136 6.66 -1.10 15.64
C VAL A 136 5.65 -2.24 15.58
N SER A 137 4.52 -2.11 16.28
CA SER A 137 3.45 -3.13 16.28
C SER A 137 2.86 -3.36 14.90
N PHE A 138 2.65 -2.31 14.11
CA PHE A 138 2.16 -2.44 12.74
C PHE A 138 3.18 -3.13 11.84
N THR A 139 4.43 -2.65 11.84
CA THR A 139 5.46 -3.11 10.90
C THR A 139 5.96 -4.52 11.21
N PHE A 140 6.12 -4.84 12.50
CA PHE A 140 6.63 -6.14 12.94
C PHE A 140 5.53 -7.06 13.48
N GLY A 141 4.27 -6.64 13.42
CA GLY A 141 3.12 -7.52 13.63
C GLY A 141 3.12 -8.65 12.60
N GLY A 142 2.65 -9.83 13.01
CA GLY A 142 2.76 -11.06 12.23
C GLY A 142 2.26 -10.93 10.79
N TYR A 143 1.21 -10.12 10.54
CA TYR A 143 0.71 -9.90 9.19
C TYR A 143 1.74 -9.17 8.31
N VAL A 144 2.16 -7.95 8.67
CA VAL A 144 3.04 -7.13 7.81
C VAL A 144 4.44 -7.75 7.71
N ALA A 145 5.00 -8.21 8.84
CA ALA A 145 6.31 -8.83 8.86
C ALA A 145 6.41 -10.06 7.95
N PHE A 146 5.35 -10.86 7.86
CA PHE A 146 5.32 -12.06 7.03
C PHE A 146 5.15 -11.76 5.53
N GLN A 147 4.69 -10.55 5.15
CA GLN A 147 4.48 -10.20 3.74
C GLN A 147 5.77 -10.08 2.91
N TYR A 148 6.94 -10.28 3.48
CA TYR A 148 8.15 -10.44 2.67
C TYR A 148 8.07 -11.61 1.68
N CYS A 149 7.24 -12.61 1.96
CA CYS A 149 6.97 -13.72 1.03
C CYS A 149 5.94 -13.37 -0.05
N ASN A 150 5.11 -12.35 0.18
CA ASN A 150 4.11 -11.82 -0.76
C ASN A 150 4.34 -10.31 -0.95
N VAL A 151 5.33 -9.97 -1.75
CA VAL A 151 5.91 -8.63 -1.84
C VAL A 151 4.88 -7.55 -2.18
N ILE A 152 3.87 -7.87 -2.98
CA ILE A 152 2.79 -6.93 -3.34
C ILE A 152 2.00 -6.45 -2.11
N TYR A 153 1.75 -7.32 -1.15
CA TYR A 153 1.05 -6.96 0.09
C TYR A 153 1.94 -6.16 1.04
N LEU A 154 3.26 -6.41 1.03
CA LEU A 154 4.22 -5.58 1.77
C LEU A 154 4.24 -4.15 1.23
N ILE A 155 4.23 -3.99 -0.11
CA ILE A 155 4.15 -2.68 -0.75
C ILE A 155 2.90 -1.95 -0.28
N SER A 156 1.73 -2.59 -0.39
CA SER A 156 0.46 -1.97 -0.01
C SER A 156 0.41 -1.64 1.48
N ALA A 157 0.90 -2.52 2.35
CA ALA A 157 1.00 -2.25 3.78
C ALA A 157 1.90 -1.04 4.07
N ALA A 158 2.97 -0.84 3.28
CA ALA A 158 3.86 0.31 3.44
C ALA A 158 3.20 1.66 3.06
N TRP A 159 2.32 1.65 2.05
CA TRP A 159 1.62 2.85 1.59
C TRP A 159 0.32 3.13 2.35
N LEU A 160 -0.30 2.11 2.98
CA LEU A 160 -1.58 2.22 3.68
C LEU A 160 -1.62 3.33 4.75
N PRO A 161 -0.66 3.42 5.69
CA PRO A 161 -0.74 4.45 6.72
C PRO A 161 -0.61 5.87 6.14
N LEU A 162 0.15 6.02 5.05
CA LEU A 162 0.29 7.31 4.36
C LEU A 162 -0.99 7.69 3.62
N ALA A 163 -1.65 6.73 2.99
CA ALA A 163 -2.95 6.93 2.36
C ALA A 163 -4.01 7.37 3.38
N LEU A 164 -4.05 6.73 4.56
CA LEU A 164 -4.95 7.11 5.66
C LEU A 164 -4.65 8.52 6.18
N LEU A 165 -3.37 8.88 6.31
CA LEU A 165 -2.97 10.23 6.73
C LEU A 165 -3.42 11.29 5.73
N PHE A 166 -3.17 11.08 4.44
CA PHE A 166 -3.55 12.05 3.41
C PHE A 166 -5.06 12.07 3.20
N GLY A 167 -5.73 10.92 3.31
CA GLY A 167 -7.19 10.81 3.27
C GLY A 167 -7.85 11.57 4.41
N ASP A 168 -7.38 11.41 5.65
CA ASP A 168 -7.92 12.12 6.80
C ASP A 168 -7.70 13.65 6.65
N ARG A 169 -6.51 14.08 6.19
CA ARG A 169 -6.26 15.49 5.87
C ARG A 169 -7.15 16.00 4.74
N LEU A 170 -7.38 15.20 3.71
CA LEU A 170 -8.28 15.56 2.62
C LEU A 170 -9.70 15.78 3.12
N LEU A 171 -10.20 14.90 3.97
CA LEU A 171 -11.52 15.00 4.59
C LEU A 171 -11.70 16.25 5.46
N HIS A 172 -10.61 16.73 6.09
CA HIS A 172 -10.64 17.91 6.95
C HIS A 172 -10.32 19.21 6.23
N GLU A 173 -9.22 19.22 5.44
CA GLU A 173 -8.69 20.44 4.84
C GLU A 173 -9.21 20.70 3.41
N ARG A 174 -9.66 19.69 2.67
CA ARG A 174 -10.18 19.76 1.28
C ARG A 174 -9.26 20.51 0.31
N LYS A 175 -7.97 20.32 0.45
CA LYS A 175 -6.96 20.95 -0.41
C LYS A 175 -6.53 20.01 -1.51
N CYS A 176 -6.36 20.53 -2.73
CA CYS A 176 -5.92 19.77 -3.91
C CYS A 176 -4.64 18.95 -3.64
N LYS A 177 -3.68 19.51 -2.87
CA LYS A 177 -2.45 18.79 -2.50
C LYS A 177 -2.71 17.43 -1.83
N TRP A 178 -3.71 17.36 -0.92
CA TRP A 178 -4.03 16.11 -0.24
C TRP A 178 -4.74 15.11 -1.15
N CYS A 179 -5.53 15.62 -2.11
CA CYS A 179 -6.14 14.81 -3.15
C CYS A 179 -5.06 14.16 -4.04
N ILE A 180 -4.08 14.93 -4.51
CA ILE A 180 -2.98 14.43 -5.33
C ILE A 180 -2.13 13.43 -4.56
N LEU A 181 -1.77 13.72 -3.31
CA LEU A 181 -0.96 12.82 -2.48
C LEU A 181 -1.69 11.51 -2.15
N LEU A 182 -3.01 11.57 -1.91
CA LEU A 182 -3.82 10.35 -1.73
C LEU A 182 -3.90 9.55 -3.05
N ALA A 183 -4.12 10.23 -4.18
CA ALA A 183 -4.13 9.60 -5.49
C ALA A 183 -2.80 8.89 -5.79
N MET A 184 -1.66 9.51 -5.44
CA MET A 184 -0.34 8.88 -5.56
C MET A 184 -0.24 7.62 -4.68
N CYS A 185 -0.75 7.64 -3.44
CA CYS A 185 -0.75 6.44 -2.59
C CYS A 185 -1.59 5.32 -3.22
N PHE A 186 -2.79 5.63 -3.73
CA PHE A 186 -3.61 4.65 -4.43
C PHE A 186 -2.91 4.09 -5.67
N ALA A 187 -2.29 4.96 -6.47
CA ALA A 187 -1.52 4.52 -7.63
C ALA A 187 -0.35 3.61 -7.23
N MET A 188 0.37 3.94 -6.16
CA MET A 188 1.46 3.09 -5.67
C MET A 188 0.98 1.71 -5.21
N MET A 189 -0.19 1.61 -4.56
CA MET A 189 -0.79 0.32 -4.19
C MET A 189 -1.21 -0.48 -5.42
N VAL A 190 -1.89 0.14 -6.39
CA VAL A 190 -2.35 -0.52 -7.62
C VAL A 190 -1.17 -0.98 -8.47
N LEU A 191 -0.21 -0.09 -8.75
CA LEU A 191 1.02 -0.42 -9.50
C LEU A 191 1.90 -1.42 -8.73
N GLY A 192 1.86 -1.38 -7.40
CA GLY A 192 2.54 -2.33 -6.51
C GLY A 192 1.97 -3.74 -6.53
N GLY A 193 0.82 -3.94 -7.18
CA GLY A 193 0.25 -5.27 -7.40
C GLY A 193 -0.96 -5.60 -6.54
N ASP A 194 -1.43 -4.68 -5.69
CA ASP A 194 -2.57 -4.93 -4.79
C ASP A 194 -3.66 -3.85 -4.92
N PRO A 195 -4.47 -3.89 -6.00
CA PRO A 195 -5.58 -2.98 -6.18
C PRO A 195 -6.66 -3.14 -5.09
N GLN A 196 -6.74 -4.32 -4.44
CA GLN A 196 -7.71 -4.56 -3.36
C GLN A 196 -7.39 -3.69 -2.14
N ALA A 197 -6.12 -3.53 -1.77
CA ALA A 197 -5.74 -2.67 -0.66
C ALA A 197 -6.11 -1.20 -0.93
N ALA A 198 -5.91 -0.71 -2.16
CA ALA A 198 -6.35 0.63 -2.55
C ALA A 198 -7.87 0.79 -2.42
N TYR A 199 -8.64 -0.20 -2.90
CA TYR A 199 -10.09 -0.24 -2.79
C TYR A 199 -10.57 -0.25 -1.33
N HIS A 200 -10.03 -1.15 -0.50
CA HIS A 200 -10.39 -1.24 0.92
C HIS A 200 -10.01 0.03 1.69
N THR A 201 -8.88 0.66 1.34
CA THR A 201 -8.47 1.95 1.93
C THR A 201 -9.47 3.05 1.56
N GLY A 202 -9.93 3.08 0.30
CA GLY A 202 -10.97 4.01 -0.15
C GLY A 202 -12.28 3.81 0.60
N LEU A 203 -12.72 2.55 0.80
CA LEU A 203 -13.90 2.22 1.61
C LEU A 203 -13.73 2.68 3.06
N LEU A 204 -12.58 2.42 3.67
CA LEU A 204 -12.30 2.85 5.04
C LEU A 204 -12.36 4.38 5.17
N LEU A 205 -11.78 5.12 4.24
CA LEU A 205 -11.86 6.58 4.22
C LEU A 205 -13.31 7.06 4.00
N GLY A 206 -14.08 6.36 3.17
CA GLY A 206 -15.52 6.61 2.99
C GLY A 206 -16.28 6.43 4.30
N THR A 207 -16.05 5.35 5.02
CA THR A 207 -16.69 5.12 6.33
C THR A 207 -16.28 6.15 7.37
N MET A 208 -15.04 6.64 7.35
CA MET A 208 -14.58 7.75 8.21
C MET A 208 -15.29 9.08 7.91
N ALA A 209 -15.80 9.26 6.69
CA ALA A 209 -16.59 10.44 6.33
C ALA A 209 -18.06 10.35 6.77
N LEU A 210 -18.64 9.16 6.92
CA LEU A 210 -20.07 8.94 7.22
C LEU A 210 -20.53 9.48 8.59
N PRO A 211 -19.83 9.30 9.72
CA PRO A 211 -20.28 9.80 11.01
C PRO A 211 -20.50 11.31 11.00
N LYS A 212 -19.70 12.04 10.24
CA LYS A 212 -19.82 13.50 10.08
C LYS A 212 -21.08 13.90 9.31
N LEU A 213 -21.68 12.96 8.54
CA LEU A 213 -22.97 13.12 7.86
C LEU A 213 -24.16 13.03 8.83
N PHE A 214 -24.08 12.07 9.77
CA PHE A 214 -25.20 11.78 10.67
C PHE A 214 -25.18 12.64 11.93
N TRP A 215 -24.00 12.92 12.50
CA TRP A 215 -23.84 13.69 13.74
C TRP A 215 -24.35 15.12 13.61
N ARG A 216 -24.19 15.75 12.45
CA ARG A 216 -24.64 17.13 12.22
C ARG A 216 -26.17 17.28 12.20
N ARG A 217 -26.92 16.24 11.93
CA ARG A 217 -28.39 16.30 11.80
C ARG A 217 -29.09 16.49 13.14
N ASN A 218 -28.40 16.24 14.25
CA ASN A 218 -28.98 16.19 15.59
C ASN A 218 -28.37 17.22 16.58
N SER A 219 -27.46 18.07 16.17
CA SER A 219 -26.84 19.08 17.05
C SER A 219 -27.53 20.44 16.85
N PRO A 220 -28.21 21.00 17.88
CA PRO A 220 -28.84 22.31 17.79
C PRO A 220 -27.93 23.48 18.09
N ASP A 221 -26.60 23.29 18.27
CA ASP A 221 -25.68 24.34 18.72
C ASP A 221 -25.05 25.12 17.56
N PRO A 222 -25.39 26.45 17.41
CA PRO A 222 -24.82 27.31 16.37
C PRO A 222 -23.33 27.61 16.54
N SER A 223 -22.75 27.37 17.72
CA SER A 223 -21.34 27.69 18.01
C SER A 223 -20.36 26.69 17.37
N GLU A 224 -20.81 25.52 16.96
CA GLU A 224 -20.02 24.56 16.19
C GLU A 224 -19.87 24.94 14.70
N GLU A 225 -20.51 25.99 14.27
CA GLU A 225 -20.50 26.49 12.89
C GLU A 225 -19.13 27.05 12.45
N ILE A 226 -18.24 27.35 13.40
CA ILE A 226 -16.94 28.00 13.15
C ILE A 226 -15.81 27.01 12.83
N VAL A 227 -15.96 25.75 13.21
CA VAL A 227 -14.97 24.71 12.86
C VAL A 227 -15.38 24.05 11.55
N GLY A 228 -14.89 24.58 10.45
CA GLY A 228 -14.91 24.07 9.08
C GLY A 228 -15.96 23.00 8.77
N GLN A 229 -17.19 23.42 8.44
CA GLN A 229 -18.31 22.53 8.09
C GLN A 229 -17.92 21.55 6.99
N ILE A 230 -17.58 20.32 7.35
CA ILE A 230 -17.36 19.26 6.36
C ILE A 230 -18.72 18.95 5.75
N ARG A 231 -18.95 19.43 4.53
CA ARG A 231 -20.09 18.97 3.74
C ARG A 231 -19.76 17.56 3.28
N PRO A 232 -20.48 16.52 3.72
CA PRO A 232 -20.13 15.13 3.47
C PRO A 232 -20.08 14.79 1.97
N ILE A 233 -20.99 15.38 1.19
CA ILE A 233 -21.01 15.21 -0.28
C ILE A 233 -19.69 15.72 -0.89
N GLN A 234 -19.21 16.90 -0.46
CA GLN A 234 -17.93 17.41 -0.95
C GLN A 234 -16.75 16.50 -0.58
N SER A 235 -16.75 15.92 0.62
CA SER A 235 -15.73 14.98 1.07
C SER A 235 -15.72 13.72 0.21
N LEU A 236 -16.90 13.17 -0.11
CA LEU A 236 -17.04 12.04 -1.01
C LEU A 236 -16.61 12.39 -2.45
N CYS A 237 -16.93 13.60 -2.94
CA CYS A 237 -16.44 14.06 -4.24
C CYS A 237 -14.91 14.15 -4.28
N TRP A 238 -14.27 14.67 -3.22
CA TRP A 238 -12.82 14.71 -3.13
C TRP A 238 -12.18 13.32 -3.07
N LEU A 239 -12.77 12.38 -2.32
CA LEU A 239 -12.32 10.98 -2.30
C LEU A 239 -12.50 10.32 -3.67
N GLY A 240 -13.66 10.53 -4.32
CA GLY A 240 -13.90 10.06 -5.68
C GLY A 240 -12.90 10.59 -6.68
N LEU A 241 -12.58 11.90 -6.61
CA LEU A 241 -11.55 12.51 -7.46
C LEU A 241 -10.17 11.91 -7.20
N ALA A 242 -9.76 11.72 -5.94
CA ALA A 242 -8.49 11.09 -5.61
C ALA A 242 -8.41 9.65 -6.12
N SER A 243 -9.51 8.87 -6.02
CA SER A 243 -9.59 7.51 -6.54
C SER A 243 -9.50 7.50 -8.08
N ALA A 244 -10.22 8.39 -8.77
CA ALA A 244 -10.16 8.50 -10.22
C ALA A 244 -8.76 8.90 -10.72
N LEU A 245 -8.11 9.86 -10.06
CA LEU A 245 -6.73 10.24 -10.36
C LEU A 245 -5.76 9.09 -10.09
N GLY A 246 -5.91 8.36 -8.99
CA GLY A 246 -5.09 7.19 -8.68
C GLY A 246 -5.22 6.10 -9.74
N LEU A 247 -6.43 5.80 -10.20
CA LEU A 247 -6.70 4.88 -11.32
C LEU A 247 -6.07 5.39 -12.62
N ALA A 248 -6.19 6.68 -12.93
CA ALA A 248 -5.58 7.27 -14.10
C ALA A 248 -4.05 7.18 -14.08
N MET A 249 -3.43 7.43 -12.92
CA MET A 249 -1.97 7.28 -12.74
C MET A 249 -1.50 5.83 -12.86
N SER A 250 -2.37 4.86 -12.60
CA SER A 250 -2.08 3.42 -12.74
C SER A 250 -2.64 2.80 -14.03
N ALA A 251 -3.05 3.62 -15.01
CA ALA A 251 -3.70 3.18 -16.25
C ALA A 251 -2.86 2.17 -17.05
N ALA A 252 -1.52 2.27 -16.99
CA ALA A 252 -0.61 1.34 -17.65
C ALA A 252 -0.81 -0.12 -17.21
N ASN A 253 -1.29 -0.34 -15.97
CA ASN A 253 -1.61 -1.67 -15.45
C ASN A 253 -3.13 -1.95 -15.56
N VAL A 254 -3.96 -0.95 -15.20
CA VAL A 254 -5.42 -1.11 -15.12
C VAL A 254 -6.06 -1.39 -16.48
N LEU A 255 -5.65 -0.66 -17.53
CA LEU A 255 -6.28 -0.81 -18.86
C LEU A 255 -6.02 -2.20 -19.47
N PRO A 256 -4.77 -2.73 -19.52
CA PRO A 256 -4.55 -4.11 -19.97
C PRO A 256 -5.28 -5.14 -19.13
N ALA A 257 -5.31 -4.96 -17.78
CA ALA A 257 -6.03 -5.87 -16.89
C ALA A 257 -7.53 -5.93 -17.20
N LEU A 258 -8.18 -4.77 -17.42
CA LEU A 258 -9.59 -4.69 -17.79
C LEU A 258 -9.86 -5.31 -19.18
N GLN A 259 -8.95 -5.16 -20.15
CA GLN A 259 -9.07 -5.80 -21.44
C GLN A 259 -8.93 -7.31 -21.33
N TRP A 260 -7.91 -7.77 -20.60
CA TRP A 260 -7.65 -9.19 -20.43
C TRP A 260 -8.75 -9.91 -19.64
N ALA A 261 -9.35 -9.25 -18.65
CA ALA A 261 -10.45 -9.81 -17.88
C ALA A 261 -11.61 -10.31 -18.75
N LYS A 262 -11.85 -9.68 -19.92
CA LYS A 262 -12.89 -10.10 -20.88
C LYS A 262 -12.60 -11.45 -21.55
N HIS A 263 -11.34 -11.87 -21.55
CA HIS A 263 -10.89 -13.12 -22.17
C HIS A 263 -10.62 -14.23 -21.14
N THR A 264 -10.91 -13.97 -19.86
CA THR A 264 -10.74 -14.98 -18.81
C THR A 264 -12.05 -15.70 -18.51
N ASP A 265 -11.95 -16.93 -18.01
CA ASP A 265 -13.12 -17.73 -17.60
C ASP A 265 -13.98 -17.03 -16.54
N ARG A 266 -13.39 -16.10 -15.78
CA ARG A 266 -14.13 -15.29 -14.79
C ARG A 266 -15.20 -14.41 -15.42
N HIS A 267 -15.04 -14.00 -16.69
CA HIS A 267 -16.05 -13.23 -17.42
C HIS A 267 -17.15 -14.14 -17.99
N ALA A 268 -16.86 -15.40 -18.23
CA ALA A 268 -17.80 -16.37 -18.83
C ALA A 268 -18.88 -16.87 -17.85
N PHE A 269 -18.79 -16.54 -16.55
CA PHE A 269 -19.79 -16.92 -15.56
C PHE A 269 -20.87 -15.83 -15.47
N ASP A 270 -22.01 -16.05 -16.12
CA ASP A 270 -23.20 -15.19 -16.04
C ASP A 270 -23.81 -15.12 -14.62
N ASN A 271 -23.51 -16.11 -13.77
CA ASN A 271 -23.89 -16.14 -12.37
C ASN A 271 -22.63 -16.37 -11.50
N PRO A 272 -22.40 -15.61 -10.41
CA PRO A 272 -21.33 -15.85 -9.48
C PRO A 272 -21.59 -17.20 -8.79
N ARG A 273 -20.93 -18.27 -9.28
CA ARG A 273 -20.94 -19.56 -8.61
C ARG A 273 -20.13 -19.44 -7.31
N SER A 274 -20.65 -20.05 -6.26
CA SER A 274 -19.90 -20.18 -5.02
C SER A 274 -18.57 -20.90 -5.29
N ILE A 275 -17.50 -20.45 -4.64
CA ILE A 275 -16.20 -21.14 -4.66
C ILE A 275 -16.32 -22.62 -4.25
N TYR A 276 -17.38 -22.98 -3.54
CA TYR A 276 -17.68 -24.35 -3.13
C TYR A 276 -18.26 -25.22 -4.24
N GLU A 277 -18.66 -24.65 -5.39
CA GLU A 277 -19.15 -25.39 -6.56
C GLU A 277 -18.01 -25.84 -7.50
N ILE A 278 -16.81 -25.25 -7.35
CA ILE A 278 -15.63 -25.60 -8.17
C ILE A 278 -15.26 -27.10 -8.10
N PRO A 279 -15.33 -27.79 -6.94
CA PRO A 279 -15.03 -29.23 -6.87
C PRO A 279 -15.95 -30.10 -7.72
N VAL A 280 -17.19 -29.69 -7.95
CA VAL A 280 -18.16 -30.46 -8.73
C VAL A 280 -17.82 -30.44 -10.24
N VAL A 281 -17.21 -29.36 -10.72
CA VAL A 281 -16.80 -29.22 -12.12
C VAL A 281 -15.53 -30.03 -12.41
N MET A 282 -14.66 -30.22 -11.43
CA MET A 282 -13.45 -31.06 -11.56
C MET A 282 -13.75 -32.57 -11.50
N GLN A 283 -14.96 -32.98 -11.14
CA GLN A 283 -15.38 -34.38 -11.09
C GLN A 283 -16.02 -34.88 -12.39
N ARG A 284 -16.12 -34.04 -13.42
CA ARG A 284 -16.56 -34.37 -14.76
C ARG A 284 -15.42 -34.25 -15.77
#